data_ca454c4a4427beaba6c9e2344cdeee9b
#
_entry.id   ca454c4a4427beaba6c9e2344cdeee9b
#
_cell.length_a   1.000
_cell.length_b   1.000
_cell.length_c   1.000
_cell.angle_alpha   90.00
_cell.angle_beta   90.00
_cell.angle_gamma   90.00
#
_symmetry.space_group_name_H-M   'P 1'
#
loop_
_entity.id
_entity.type
_entity.pdbx_description
1 polymer ?
#
loop_
_entity_poly.entity_id
_entity_poly.type
_entity_poly.pdbx_seq_one_letter_code
_entity_poly.pdbx_strand_id
1 'polypeptide(L)'
;MCRSINSRPGPQPPEPLGGNAMKQYVITISRQFGSMGRSIAQALAQQLNIDFYDRDIVEETARRMGLPVSVISDTEENAKSVYFRRIYPLGMGVPNLRDEIFLVQKNIIRDLAAKSSCIVVGRCGGSILADMPNRLGVYVYAPYSQRLQNCTQKLGMDEATARRMIREVDRARELYHRRYCPEVKDVFTDHDLMLDSSRFGVEGSARLLAHIAQTLFET
;
A
#
# COMPACT_ATOMS: atom_id res chain seq x y z
N MET A 1 -46.59 21.01 -52.70
CA MET A 1 -45.33 21.72 -52.36
C MET A 1 -45.09 21.61 -50.86
N CYS A 2 -44.31 20.57 -50.39
CA CYS A 2 -43.94 20.44 -49.00
C CYS A 2 -42.51 20.94 -48.85
N ARG A 3 -42.34 21.96 -48.02
CA ARG A 3 -41.01 22.49 -47.68
C ARG A 3 -40.34 21.56 -46.65
N SER A 4 -39.19 21.04 -47.00
CA SER A 4 -38.25 20.29 -46.18
C SER A 4 -37.72 21.14 -45.01
N ILE A 5 -37.94 20.70 -43.78
CA ILE A 5 -37.40 21.33 -42.56
C ILE A 5 -35.97 20.83 -42.37
N ASN A 6 -35.02 21.73 -42.55
CA ASN A 6 -33.61 21.49 -42.37
C ASN A 6 -33.30 21.49 -40.85
N SER A 7 -33.19 20.32 -40.24
CA SER A 7 -32.81 20.15 -38.84
C SER A 7 -31.28 20.38 -38.68
N ARG A 8 -30.88 21.47 -38.02
CA ARG A 8 -29.50 21.71 -37.60
C ARG A 8 -29.09 20.64 -36.60
N PRO A 9 -27.88 20.07 -36.72
CA PRO A 9 -27.36 19.19 -35.68
C PRO A 9 -27.19 19.98 -34.37
N GLY A 10 -27.61 19.38 -33.26
CA GLY A 10 -27.43 19.93 -31.92
C GLY A 10 -25.95 20.08 -31.53
N PRO A 11 -25.63 20.87 -30.49
CA PRO A 11 -24.28 21.06 -30.07
C PRO A 11 -23.67 19.72 -29.70
N GLN A 12 -22.51 19.40 -30.30
CA GLN A 12 -21.71 18.25 -29.95
C GLN A 12 -21.22 18.42 -28.51
N PRO A 13 -21.18 17.33 -27.70
CA PRO A 13 -20.55 17.40 -26.40
C PRO A 13 -19.07 17.81 -26.58
N PRO A 14 -18.53 18.60 -25.64
CA PRO A 14 -17.13 19.02 -25.71
C PRO A 14 -16.23 17.78 -25.78
N GLU A 15 -15.30 17.79 -26.73
CA GLU A 15 -14.22 16.80 -26.79
C GLU A 15 -13.51 16.79 -25.43
N PRO A 16 -13.13 15.61 -24.89
CA PRO A 16 -12.32 15.55 -23.69
C PRO A 16 -11.02 16.30 -24.00
N LEU A 17 -10.75 17.35 -23.23
CA LEU A 17 -9.48 18.07 -23.24
C LEU A 17 -8.38 17.03 -23.21
N GLY A 18 -7.52 17.00 -24.22
CA GLY A 18 -6.46 16.01 -24.41
C GLY A 18 -5.66 15.86 -23.13
N GLY A 19 -5.99 14.84 -22.36
CA GLY A 19 -5.21 14.46 -21.19
C GLY A 19 -3.87 13.92 -21.68
N ASN A 20 -2.79 14.56 -21.33
CA ASN A 20 -1.46 13.99 -21.44
C ASN A 20 -1.52 12.58 -20.83
N ALA A 21 -1.15 11.56 -21.61
CA ALA A 21 -1.16 10.19 -21.14
C ALA A 21 -0.13 10.09 -20.00
N MET A 22 -0.58 9.83 -18.79
CA MET A 22 0.33 9.58 -17.66
C MET A 22 1.21 8.38 -17.98
N LYS A 23 2.53 8.52 -17.75
CA LYS A 23 3.44 7.37 -17.80
C LYS A 23 3.02 6.36 -16.74
N GLN A 24 3.23 5.06 -17.01
CA GLN A 24 3.04 4.04 -15.97
C GLN A 24 3.91 4.35 -14.75
N TYR A 25 3.30 4.36 -13.56
CA TYR A 25 3.95 4.72 -12.31
C TYR A 25 3.47 3.85 -11.15
N VAL A 26 4.24 3.85 -10.07
CA VAL A 26 3.86 3.12 -8.85
C VAL A 26 3.99 4.05 -7.63
N ILE A 27 3.00 4.01 -6.76
CA ILE A 27 3.05 4.67 -5.45
C ILE A 27 3.21 3.59 -4.38
N THR A 28 4.29 3.66 -3.61
CA THR A 28 4.49 2.76 -2.47
C THR A 28 4.17 3.48 -1.17
N ILE A 29 3.32 2.87 -0.31
CA ILE A 29 2.89 3.49 0.93
C ILE A 29 3.33 2.65 2.13
N SER A 30 4.34 3.13 2.84
CA SER A 30 4.69 2.67 4.18
C SER A 30 3.92 3.47 5.24
N ARG A 31 3.68 2.89 6.41
CA ARG A 31 2.78 3.54 7.38
C ARG A 31 2.99 3.04 8.79
N GLN A 32 2.69 3.91 9.76
CA GLN A 32 2.49 3.54 11.16
C GLN A 32 1.10 2.89 11.36
N PHE A 33 0.95 2.05 12.38
CA PHE A 33 -0.36 1.52 12.74
C PHE A 33 -1.24 2.62 13.33
N GLY A 34 -2.51 2.67 12.92
CA GLY A 34 -3.46 3.72 13.33
C GLY A 34 -3.29 5.07 12.61
N SER A 35 -2.31 5.24 11.70
CA SER A 35 -2.18 6.46 10.88
C SER A 35 -3.16 6.55 9.72
N MET A 36 -4.05 5.57 9.55
CA MET A 36 -5.02 5.48 8.44
C MET A 36 -4.39 5.36 7.05
N GLY A 37 -3.12 4.97 6.96
CA GLY A 37 -2.41 4.88 5.68
C GLY A 37 -3.06 3.95 4.65
N ARG A 38 -3.71 2.84 5.10
CA ARG A 38 -4.47 1.95 4.20
C ARG A 38 -5.70 2.65 3.62
N SER A 39 -6.47 3.35 4.46
CA SER A 39 -7.65 4.10 4.01
C SER A 39 -7.26 5.23 3.05
N ILE A 40 -6.13 5.89 3.31
CA ILE A 40 -5.57 6.91 2.42
C ILE A 40 -5.19 6.30 1.07
N ALA A 41 -4.50 5.15 1.07
CA ALA A 41 -4.15 4.44 -0.16
C ALA A 41 -5.37 4.03 -0.98
N GLN A 42 -6.43 3.56 -0.33
CA GLN A 42 -7.68 3.20 -0.99
C GLN A 42 -8.39 4.42 -1.59
N ALA A 43 -8.49 5.53 -0.86
CA ALA A 43 -9.07 6.78 -1.37
C ALA A 43 -8.24 7.37 -2.52
N LEU A 44 -6.92 7.29 -2.43
CA LEU A 44 -6.00 7.72 -3.48
C LEU A 44 -6.17 6.88 -4.75
N ALA A 45 -6.29 5.56 -4.63
CA ALA A 45 -6.51 4.66 -5.76
C ALA A 45 -7.80 4.99 -6.50
N GLN A 46 -8.88 5.29 -5.76
CA GLN A 46 -10.15 5.72 -6.33
C GLN A 46 -10.03 7.06 -7.10
N GLN A 47 -9.30 8.04 -6.53
CA GLN A 47 -9.11 9.35 -7.17
C GLN A 47 -8.27 9.27 -8.44
N LEU A 48 -7.24 8.42 -8.46
CA LEU A 48 -6.36 8.21 -9.61
C LEU A 48 -6.88 7.16 -10.60
N ASN A 49 -7.96 6.45 -10.24
CA ASN A 49 -8.51 5.33 -11.01
C ASN A 49 -7.45 4.26 -11.34
N ILE A 50 -6.67 3.86 -10.34
CA ILE A 50 -5.62 2.83 -10.42
C ILE A 50 -5.83 1.74 -9.39
N ASP A 51 -5.20 0.59 -9.60
CA ASP A 51 -5.28 -0.54 -8.68
C ASP A 51 -4.57 -0.27 -7.34
N PHE A 52 -5.08 -0.90 -6.28
CA PHE A 52 -4.55 -0.82 -4.93
C PHE A 52 -4.32 -2.24 -4.39
N TYR A 53 -3.11 -2.51 -3.93
CA TYR A 53 -2.69 -3.82 -3.44
C TYR A 53 -2.18 -3.77 -2.00
N ASP A 54 -2.84 -4.52 -1.12
CA ASP A 54 -2.46 -4.71 0.29
C ASP A 54 -2.66 -6.17 0.69
N ARG A 55 -3.89 -6.59 0.98
CA ARG A 55 -4.20 -7.98 1.36
C ARG A 55 -4.17 -8.94 0.17
N ASP A 56 -4.46 -8.45 -1.01
CA ASP A 56 -4.44 -9.23 -2.25
C ASP A 56 -3.07 -9.89 -2.50
N ILE A 57 -1.98 -9.22 -2.09
CA ILE A 57 -0.62 -9.79 -2.15
C ILE A 57 -0.51 -10.99 -1.21
N VAL A 58 -1.12 -10.96 -0.02
CA VAL A 58 -1.13 -12.09 0.93
C VAL A 58 -1.90 -13.27 0.35
N GLU A 59 -3.07 -13.00 -0.23
CA GLU A 59 -3.96 -14.01 -0.82
C GLU A 59 -3.28 -14.67 -2.03
N GLU A 60 -2.68 -13.88 -2.92
CA GLU A 60 -1.94 -14.39 -4.06
C GLU A 60 -0.67 -15.17 -3.63
N THR A 61 0.00 -14.72 -2.57
CA THR A 61 1.13 -15.45 -1.98
C THR A 61 0.69 -16.83 -1.46
N ALA A 62 -0.41 -16.85 -0.70
CA ALA A 62 -1.01 -18.09 -0.18
C ALA A 62 -1.36 -19.05 -1.33
N ARG A 63 -1.96 -18.54 -2.41
CA ARG A 63 -2.31 -19.30 -3.60
C ARG A 63 -1.07 -19.87 -4.31
N ARG A 64 -0.03 -19.07 -4.52
CA ARG A 64 1.21 -19.51 -5.19
C ARG A 64 1.99 -20.54 -4.37
N MET A 65 1.95 -20.43 -3.05
CA MET A 65 2.67 -21.34 -2.15
C MET A 65 1.83 -22.56 -1.73
N GLY A 66 0.53 -22.60 -2.03
CA GLY A 66 -0.37 -23.66 -1.56
C GLY A 66 -0.55 -23.67 -0.04
N LEU A 67 -0.42 -22.50 0.61
CA LEU A 67 -0.51 -22.33 2.06
C LEU A 67 -1.79 -21.57 2.44
N PRO A 68 -2.36 -21.81 3.64
CA PRO A 68 -3.47 -20.99 4.14
C PRO A 68 -3.05 -19.52 4.29
N VAL A 69 -3.98 -18.60 3.99
CA VAL A 69 -3.79 -17.14 4.15
C VAL A 69 -3.36 -16.78 5.58
N SER A 70 -3.90 -17.48 6.59
CA SER A 70 -3.52 -17.28 8.00
C SER A 70 -2.03 -17.55 8.25
N VAL A 71 -1.44 -18.55 7.60
CA VAL A 71 -0.01 -18.87 7.74
C VAL A 71 0.86 -17.73 7.20
N ILE A 72 0.48 -17.14 6.07
CA ILE A 72 1.19 -16.00 5.49
C ILE A 72 1.06 -14.78 6.40
N SER A 73 -0.17 -14.43 6.82
CA SER A 73 -0.43 -13.27 7.69
C SER A 73 0.27 -13.41 9.05
N ASP A 74 0.21 -14.58 9.69
CA ASP A 74 0.86 -14.83 10.97
C ASP A 74 2.39 -14.72 10.87
N THR A 75 2.94 -15.11 9.73
CA THR A 75 4.38 -15.03 9.47
C THR A 75 4.86 -13.60 9.33
N GLU A 76 4.02 -12.71 8.79
CA GLU A 76 4.30 -11.28 8.63
C GLU A 76 4.13 -10.49 9.93
N GLU A 77 3.06 -10.77 10.69
CA GLU A 77 2.64 -9.96 11.84
C GLU A 77 3.25 -10.43 13.17
N ASN A 78 3.63 -11.71 13.27
CA ASN A 78 4.10 -12.31 14.52
C ASN A 78 5.51 -12.90 14.41
N ALA A 79 6.49 -12.22 14.99
CA ALA A 79 7.84 -12.76 15.17
C ALA A 79 7.89 -14.04 16.06
N LYS A 80 6.78 -14.37 16.75
CA LYS A 80 6.66 -15.46 17.73
C LYS A 80 5.44 -16.38 17.45
N SER A 81 5.04 -16.58 16.20
CA SER A 81 3.85 -17.38 15.90
C SER A 81 3.93 -18.80 16.48
N VAL A 82 2.99 -19.13 17.38
CA VAL A 82 2.81 -20.44 17.99
C VAL A 82 2.47 -21.51 16.92
N TYR A 83 1.91 -21.09 15.79
CA TYR A 83 1.52 -21.97 14.69
C TYR A 83 2.75 -22.64 14.04
N PHE A 84 3.89 -21.94 13.96
CA PHE A 84 5.14 -22.50 13.47
C PHE A 84 5.66 -23.66 14.28
N ARG A 85 5.49 -23.63 15.62
CA ARG A 85 5.89 -24.73 16.51
C ARG A 85 5.05 -26.00 16.35
N ARG A 86 3.82 -25.85 15.83
CA ARG A 86 2.87 -26.97 15.75
C ARG A 86 2.95 -27.72 14.42
N ILE A 87 3.34 -27.05 13.33
CA ILE A 87 3.40 -27.64 11.99
C ILE A 87 4.82 -28.21 11.71
N TYR A 88 5.86 -27.60 12.30
CA TYR A 88 7.25 -28.05 12.11
C TYR A 88 7.88 -28.41 13.46
N PRO A 89 7.94 -29.72 13.81
CA PRO A 89 8.63 -30.19 15.01
C PRO A 89 10.10 -29.77 14.99
N LEU A 90 10.66 -29.46 16.18
CA LEU A 90 12.05 -29.10 16.41
C LEU A 90 13.01 -30.02 15.63
N GLY A 91 13.73 -29.49 14.63
CA GLY A 91 14.76 -30.22 13.91
C GLY A 91 14.75 -30.13 12.40
N MET A 92 13.63 -29.74 11.77
CA MET A 92 13.61 -29.44 10.33
C MET A 92 13.75 -27.93 10.16
N GLY A 93 14.89 -27.51 9.64
CA GLY A 93 15.29 -26.10 9.52
C GLY A 93 14.22 -25.22 8.88
N VAL A 94 13.67 -24.34 9.68
CA VAL A 94 12.68 -23.34 9.30
C VAL A 94 13.27 -21.89 9.20
N PRO A 95 14.53 -21.69 8.82
CA PRO A 95 14.97 -20.37 8.41
C PRO A 95 14.28 -19.90 7.12
N ASN A 96 13.76 -20.85 6.31
CA ASN A 96 13.43 -20.58 4.91
C ASN A 96 12.00 -20.06 4.63
N LEU A 97 10.96 -20.42 5.40
CA LEU A 97 9.59 -20.09 4.97
C LEU A 97 9.31 -18.58 4.93
N ARG A 98 9.87 -17.81 5.87
CA ARG A 98 9.73 -16.33 5.84
C ARG A 98 10.41 -15.73 4.62
N ASP A 99 11.58 -16.24 4.31
CA ASP A 99 12.37 -15.76 3.18
C ASP A 99 11.74 -16.20 1.86
N GLU A 100 11.16 -17.41 1.81
CA GLU A 100 10.37 -17.89 0.67
C GLU A 100 9.10 -17.05 0.46
N ILE A 101 8.34 -16.75 1.53
CA ILE A 101 7.19 -15.84 1.47
C ILE A 101 7.62 -14.47 0.91
N PHE A 102 8.72 -13.90 1.43
CA PHE A 102 9.21 -12.63 0.95
C PHE A 102 9.59 -12.67 -0.54
N LEU A 103 10.27 -13.73 -0.99
CA LEU A 103 10.64 -13.89 -2.40
C LEU A 103 9.41 -14.00 -3.31
N VAL A 104 8.39 -14.76 -2.90
CA VAL A 104 7.14 -14.86 -3.65
C VAL A 104 6.42 -13.51 -3.71
N GLN A 105 6.34 -12.79 -2.59
CA GLN A 105 5.75 -11.45 -2.54
C GLN A 105 6.51 -10.43 -3.39
N LYS A 106 7.85 -10.47 -3.35
CA LYS A 106 8.70 -9.63 -4.21
C LYS A 106 8.36 -9.81 -5.69
N ASN A 107 8.20 -11.07 -6.14
CA ASN A 107 7.84 -11.35 -7.52
C ASN A 107 6.42 -10.88 -7.85
N ILE A 108 5.44 -11.11 -6.95
CA ILE A 108 4.07 -10.63 -7.12
C ILE A 108 4.05 -9.10 -7.25
N ILE A 109 4.73 -8.38 -6.36
CA ILE A 109 4.79 -6.91 -6.38
C ILE A 109 5.39 -6.40 -7.69
N ARG A 110 6.47 -7.01 -8.17
CA ARG A 110 7.11 -6.65 -9.45
C ARG A 110 6.19 -6.94 -10.64
N ASP A 111 5.53 -8.10 -10.66
CA ASP A 111 4.56 -8.46 -11.71
C ASP A 111 3.40 -7.46 -11.79
N LEU A 112 2.85 -7.06 -10.63
CA LEU A 112 1.76 -6.08 -10.54
C LEU A 112 2.21 -4.70 -11.03
N ALA A 113 3.36 -4.24 -10.57
CA ALA A 113 3.94 -2.96 -10.94
C ALA A 113 4.32 -2.90 -12.44
N ALA A 114 4.72 -4.02 -13.05
CA ALA A 114 5.01 -4.09 -14.48
C ALA A 114 3.76 -4.07 -15.36
N LYS A 115 2.59 -4.47 -14.80
CA LYS A 115 1.35 -4.60 -15.54
C LYS A 115 0.63 -3.26 -15.75
N SER A 116 0.54 -2.44 -14.71
CA SER A 116 -0.22 -1.18 -14.73
C SER A 116 0.25 -0.24 -13.61
N SER A 117 -0.13 1.04 -13.70
CA SER A 117 0.01 1.96 -12.57
C SER A 117 -0.76 1.42 -11.37
N CYS A 118 -0.15 1.45 -10.18
CA CYS A 118 -0.78 0.89 -8.99
C CYS A 118 -0.23 1.49 -7.69
N ILE A 119 -0.95 1.22 -6.59
CA ILE A 119 -0.51 1.54 -5.24
C ILE A 119 -0.20 0.24 -4.50
N VAL A 120 1.01 0.15 -3.94
CA VAL A 120 1.44 -0.99 -3.11
C VAL A 120 1.61 -0.54 -1.67
N VAL A 121 0.94 -1.24 -0.73
CA VAL A 121 0.96 -0.86 0.69
C VAL A 121 1.82 -1.82 1.51
N GLY A 122 2.93 -1.31 2.02
CA GLY A 122 3.87 -2.06 2.88
C GLY A 122 4.74 -3.06 2.14
N ARG A 123 5.11 -4.16 2.81
CA ARG A 123 5.89 -5.32 2.30
C ARG A 123 7.21 -4.95 1.62
N CYS A 124 7.87 -3.92 2.15
CA CYS A 124 9.09 -3.40 1.54
C CYS A 124 8.92 -2.99 0.07
N GLY A 125 7.69 -2.58 -0.32
CA GLY A 125 7.39 -2.19 -1.71
C GLY A 125 8.32 -1.12 -2.25
N GLY A 126 8.70 -0.14 -1.42
CA GLY A 126 9.67 0.89 -1.76
C GLY A 126 11.01 0.32 -2.20
N SER A 127 11.59 -0.56 -1.38
CA SER A 127 12.88 -1.20 -1.70
C SER A 127 12.78 -2.22 -2.84
N ILE A 128 11.68 -2.99 -2.92
CA ILE A 128 11.45 -3.96 -4.01
C ILE A 128 11.39 -3.26 -5.38
N LEU A 129 10.84 -2.06 -5.44
CA LEU A 129 10.62 -1.27 -6.65
C LEU A 129 11.56 -0.06 -6.76
N ALA A 130 12.67 -0.06 -6.02
CA ALA A 130 13.62 1.05 -6.00
C ALA A 130 14.24 1.36 -7.38
N ASP A 131 14.31 0.36 -8.24
CA ASP A 131 14.83 0.45 -9.62
C ASP A 131 13.79 0.98 -10.64
N MET A 132 12.53 1.19 -10.23
CA MET A 132 11.51 1.73 -11.14
C MET A 132 11.65 3.26 -11.30
N PRO A 133 11.71 3.76 -12.54
CA PRO A 133 11.97 5.19 -12.80
C PRO A 133 10.79 6.09 -12.36
N ASN A 134 9.55 5.58 -12.40
CA ASN A 134 8.34 6.34 -12.08
C ASN A 134 7.74 5.81 -10.77
N ARG A 135 8.48 5.92 -9.69
CA ARG A 135 8.05 5.53 -8.34
C ARG A 135 7.91 6.75 -7.44
N LEU A 136 6.84 6.79 -6.63
CA LEU A 136 6.67 7.70 -5.51
C LEU A 136 6.60 6.91 -4.21
N GLY A 137 7.58 7.06 -3.35
CA GLY A 137 7.63 6.45 -2.01
C GLY A 137 7.04 7.37 -0.96
N VAL A 138 5.99 6.94 -0.26
CA VAL A 138 5.28 7.72 0.76
C VAL A 138 5.32 7.00 2.10
N TYR A 139 5.66 7.72 3.16
CA TYR A 139 5.51 7.26 4.54
C TYR A 139 4.39 8.03 5.25
N VAL A 140 3.34 7.32 5.67
CA VAL A 140 2.20 7.92 6.38
C VAL A 140 2.33 7.70 7.88
N TYR A 141 2.37 8.79 8.63
CA TYR A 141 2.47 8.77 10.08
C TYR A 141 1.39 9.64 10.74
N ALA A 142 1.28 9.58 12.06
CA ALA A 142 0.50 10.52 12.87
C ALA A 142 1.01 10.52 14.32
N PRO A 143 0.77 11.59 15.09
CA PRO A 143 1.03 11.61 16.53
C PRO A 143 0.36 10.45 17.26
N TYR A 144 0.99 9.93 18.32
CA TYR A 144 0.49 8.77 19.06
C TYR A 144 -0.95 8.92 19.53
N SER A 145 -1.31 10.10 20.06
CA SER A 145 -2.67 10.39 20.52
C SER A 145 -3.70 10.25 19.39
N GLN A 146 -3.38 10.77 18.21
CA GLN A 146 -4.26 10.65 17.04
C GLN A 146 -4.38 9.21 16.56
N ARG A 147 -3.28 8.45 16.57
CA ARG A 147 -3.30 7.02 16.21
C ARG A 147 -4.16 6.22 17.19
N LEU A 148 -4.05 6.48 18.49
CA LEU A 148 -4.89 5.86 19.50
C LEU A 148 -6.37 6.20 19.29
N GLN A 149 -6.68 7.47 19.05
CA GLN A 149 -8.04 7.90 18.71
C GLN A 149 -8.58 7.23 17.44
N ASN A 150 -7.79 7.15 16.39
CA ASN A 150 -8.19 6.44 15.17
C ASN A 150 -8.47 4.96 15.44
N CYS A 151 -7.64 4.28 16.24
CA CYS A 151 -7.85 2.87 16.58
C CYS A 151 -9.14 2.66 17.39
N THR A 152 -9.42 3.52 18.36
CA THR A 152 -10.60 3.37 19.21
C THR A 152 -11.88 3.81 18.49
N GLN A 153 -11.87 4.98 17.85
CA GLN A 153 -13.09 5.57 17.28
C GLN A 153 -13.41 5.11 15.86
N LYS A 154 -12.38 4.89 15.01
CA LYS A 154 -12.59 4.52 13.61
C LYS A 154 -12.44 3.02 13.36
N LEU A 155 -11.54 2.35 14.09
CA LEU A 155 -11.33 0.90 13.93
C LEU A 155 -12.06 0.07 14.98
N GLY A 156 -12.77 0.69 15.92
CA GLY A 156 -13.64 0.01 16.91
C GLY A 156 -12.87 -0.81 17.95
N MET A 157 -11.59 -0.52 18.20
CA MET A 157 -10.78 -1.23 19.17
C MET A 157 -11.03 -0.71 20.58
N ASP A 158 -10.99 -1.57 21.60
CA ASP A 158 -10.81 -1.12 22.97
C ASP A 158 -9.43 -0.47 23.15
N GLU A 159 -9.32 0.42 24.14
CA GLU A 159 -8.11 1.22 24.32
C GLU A 159 -6.87 0.36 24.66
N ALA A 160 -7.03 -0.68 25.47
CA ALA A 160 -5.91 -1.53 25.87
C ALA A 160 -5.36 -2.30 24.67
N THR A 161 -6.24 -2.86 23.82
CA THR A 161 -5.88 -3.49 22.55
C THR A 161 -5.24 -2.50 21.60
N ALA A 162 -5.79 -1.29 21.45
CA ALA A 162 -5.23 -0.26 20.58
C ALA A 162 -3.80 0.12 20.98
N ARG A 163 -3.54 0.35 22.27
CA ARG A 163 -2.22 0.65 22.82
C ARG A 163 -1.21 -0.48 22.57
N ARG A 164 -1.63 -1.73 22.72
CA ARG A 164 -0.82 -2.89 22.44
C ARG A 164 -0.51 -3.00 20.96
N MET A 165 -1.52 -2.95 20.09
CA MET A 165 -1.40 -3.09 18.64
C MET A 165 -0.50 -2.01 18.02
N ILE A 166 -0.61 -0.75 18.48
CA ILE A 166 0.27 0.33 18.02
C ILE A 166 1.74 -0.02 18.22
N ARG A 167 2.11 -0.58 19.37
CA ARG A 167 3.50 -0.94 19.65
C ARG A 167 3.95 -2.20 18.91
N GLU A 168 3.11 -3.24 18.93
CA GLU A 168 3.47 -4.55 18.40
C GLU A 168 3.56 -4.54 16.87
N VAL A 169 2.57 -3.93 16.20
CA VAL A 169 2.54 -3.88 14.73
C VAL A 169 3.64 -2.96 14.18
N ASP A 170 3.87 -1.79 14.78
CA ASP A 170 4.96 -0.92 14.33
C ASP A 170 6.32 -1.62 14.51
N ARG A 171 6.54 -2.29 15.64
CA ARG A 171 7.76 -3.08 15.88
C ARG A 171 7.92 -4.24 14.90
N ALA A 172 6.83 -4.95 14.60
CA ALA A 172 6.87 -6.06 13.63
C ALA A 172 7.25 -5.55 12.23
N ARG A 173 6.69 -4.42 11.80
CA ARG A 173 7.02 -3.77 10.52
C ARG A 173 8.48 -3.32 10.47
N GLU A 174 8.97 -2.72 11.54
CA GLU A 174 10.37 -2.31 11.63
C GLU A 174 11.33 -3.52 11.52
N LEU A 175 11.05 -4.61 12.25
CA LEU A 175 11.86 -5.82 12.18
C LEU A 175 11.82 -6.48 10.80
N TYR A 176 10.65 -6.49 10.16
CA TYR A 176 10.49 -6.99 8.80
C TYR A 176 11.30 -6.16 7.81
N HIS A 177 11.21 -4.85 7.90
CA HIS A 177 11.95 -3.93 7.05
C HIS A 177 13.47 -4.10 7.22
N ARG A 178 13.97 -4.12 8.46
CA ARG A 178 15.41 -4.34 8.76
C ARG A 178 15.93 -5.66 8.20
N ARG A 179 15.08 -6.72 8.17
CA ARG A 179 15.48 -8.02 7.66
C ARG A 179 15.62 -8.03 6.14
N TYR A 180 14.68 -7.42 5.43
CA TYR A 180 14.55 -7.54 3.97
C TYR A 180 15.04 -6.31 3.19
N CYS A 181 15.34 -5.22 3.88
CA CYS A 181 15.88 -3.98 3.30
C CYS A 181 17.06 -3.48 4.15
N PRO A 182 18.12 -4.28 4.31
CA PRO A 182 19.24 -3.94 5.21
C PRO A 182 20.05 -2.72 4.76
N GLU A 183 19.96 -2.35 3.48
CA GLU A 183 20.58 -1.16 2.90
C GLU A 183 19.89 0.14 3.32
N VAL A 184 18.61 0.07 3.71
CA VAL A 184 17.84 1.22 4.16
C VAL A 184 18.11 1.48 5.65
N LYS A 185 18.82 2.56 5.95
CA LYS A 185 19.25 2.89 7.31
C LYS A 185 18.18 3.57 8.14
N ASP A 186 17.33 4.36 7.51
CA ASP A 186 16.27 5.11 8.18
C ASP A 186 15.06 5.36 7.28
N VAL A 187 13.94 5.76 7.90
CA VAL A 187 12.68 6.02 7.20
C VAL A 187 12.74 7.24 6.27
N PHE A 188 13.64 8.19 6.52
CA PHE A 188 13.74 9.42 5.74
C PHE A 188 14.42 9.18 4.40
N THR A 189 15.34 8.23 4.33
CA THR A 189 16.07 7.92 3.10
C THR A 189 15.35 6.92 2.19
N ASP A 190 14.36 6.20 2.70
CA ASP A 190 13.58 5.20 1.94
C ASP A 190 12.32 5.77 1.26
N HIS A 191 11.95 7.02 1.60
CA HIS A 191 10.70 7.63 1.12
C HIS A 191 10.94 9.03 0.55
N ASP A 192 10.23 9.32 -0.55
CA ASP A 192 10.29 10.63 -1.19
C ASP A 192 9.44 11.67 -0.45
N LEU A 193 8.41 11.20 0.29
CA LEU A 193 7.47 12.04 1.05
C LEU A 193 7.09 11.42 2.39
N MET A 194 7.08 12.24 3.43
CA MET A 194 6.53 11.90 4.74
C MET A 194 5.27 12.73 5.02
N LEU A 195 4.13 12.06 5.29
CA LEU A 195 2.83 12.68 5.42
C LEU A 195 2.24 12.48 6.82
N ASP A 196 2.01 13.57 7.55
CA ASP A 196 1.22 13.56 8.78
C ASP A 196 -0.28 13.55 8.47
N SER A 197 -0.88 12.36 8.56
CA SER A 197 -2.29 12.16 8.26
C SER A 197 -3.25 12.84 9.26
N SER A 198 -2.76 13.24 10.45
CA SER A 198 -3.57 13.95 11.43
C SER A 198 -3.95 15.36 10.98
N ARG A 199 -3.14 15.95 10.10
CA ARG A 199 -3.35 17.32 9.59
C ARG A 199 -4.37 17.39 8.47
N PHE A 200 -4.46 16.36 7.64
CA PHE A 200 -5.24 16.37 6.40
C PHE A 200 -6.42 15.39 6.44
N GLY A 201 -6.45 14.45 7.38
CA GLY A 201 -7.40 13.34 7.37
C GLY A 201 -7.19 12.41 6.18
N VAL A 202 -8.10 11.45 5.98
CA VAL A 202 -7.99 10.47 4.88
C VAL A 202 -8.13 11.14 3.52
N GLU A 203 -9.24 11.86 3.32
CA GLU A 203 -9.58 12.48 2.04
C GLU A 203 -8.61 13.61 1.64
N GLY A 204 -8.21 14.45 2.59
CA GLY A 204 -7.24 15.53 2.35
C GLY A 204 -5.87 14.99 1.98
N SER A 205 -5.43 13.93 2.68
CA SER A 205 -4.18 13.23 2.37
C SER A 205 -4.21 12.61 0.97
N ALA A 206 -5.31 11.94 0.61
CA ALA A 206 -5.47 11.35 -0.71
C ALA A 206 -5.44 12.39 -1.81
N ARG A 207 -6.16 13.52 -1.67
CA ARG A 207 -6.11 14.63 -2.65
C ARG A 207 -4.72 15.22 -2.82
N LEU A 208 -4.00 15.42 -1.72
CA LEU A 208 -2.63 15.93 -1.77
C LEU A 208 -1.70 14.98 -2.53
N LEU A 209 -1.76 13.68 -2.23
CA LEU A 209 -0.97 12.66 -2.90
C LEU A 209 -1.35 12.49 -4.37
N ALA A 210 -2.64 12.61 -4.72
CA ALA A 210 -3.10 12.59 -6.11
C ALA A 210 -2.51 13.76 -6.91
N HIS A 211 -2.54 14.96 -6.35
CA HIS A 211 -1.95 16.14 -6.99
C HIS A 211 -0.43 15.99 -7.20
N ILE A 212 0.28 15.45 -6.19
CA ILE A 212 1.72 15.19 -6.31
C ILE A 212 1.98 14.16 -7.42
N ALA A 213 1.23 13.05 -7.45
CA ALA A 213 1.40 12.02 -8.47
C ALA A 213 1.13 12.56 -9.89
N GLN A 214 0.08 13.35 -10.06
CA GLN A 214 -0.22 14.02 -11.32
C GLN A 214 0.93 14.95 -11.74
N THR A 215 1.43 15.79 -10.84
CA THR A 215 2.55 16.70 -11.12
C THR A 215 3.82 15.95 -11.53
N LEU A 216 4.10 14.79 -10.93
CA LEU A 216 5.32 14.03 -11.19
C LEU A 216 5.24 13.17 -12.46
N PHE A 217 4.06 12.65 -12.81
CA PHE A 217 3.91 11.61 -13.82
C PHE A 217 3.07 12.03 -15.04
N GLU A 218 2.41 13.20 -15.00
CA GLU A 218 1.84 13.83 -16.21
C GLU A 218 2.98 14.42 -17.06
N THR A 219 2.95 14.11 -18.34
CA THR A 219 3.90 14.60 -19.35
C THR A 219 3.28 15.66 -20.22
#